data_2fa7f402acdbdd74b92c8cb220c50089
#
_entry.id   2fa7f402acdbdd74b92c8cb220c50089
#
_cell.length_a   1.000
_cell.length_b   1.000
_cell.length_c   1.000
_cell.angle_alpha   90.00
_cell.angle_beta   90.00
_cell.angle_gamma   90.00
#
_symmetry.space_group_name_H-M   'P 1'
#
loop_
_entity.id
_entity.type
_entity.pdbx_description
1 polymer ?
#
loop_
_entity_poly.entity_id
_entity_poly.type
_entity_poly.pdbx_seq_one_letter_code
_entity_poly.pdbx_strand_id
1 'polypeptide(L)'
;WMVDLGKFQQIQAFDLVFEYEVLPTLEDAQAATTPVYGQAWQYKVEGSNDKSSWDMLWDNTANTDFSKEQYGKIAAEYANNKYQYVRVTLTQLPLHKESRVAVWPAISEVKVLGEEVINPEEEKKVVLTEKGQNIDIDLAYSQPVTVSSSKDGENVTDRDANTTWTPDADDENPS
;
A
#
# COMPACT_ATOMS: atom_id res chain seq x y z
N TRP A 1 -6.08 -4.87 -1.38
CA TRP A 1 -5.82 -3.84 -2.39
C TRP A 1 -4.84 -4.36 -3.44
N MET A 2 -5.11 -4.07 -4.70
CA MET A 2 -4.23 -4.49 -5.82
C MET A 2 -4.22 -3.39 -6.90
N VAL A 3 -3.03 -3.11 -7.44
CA VAL A 3 -2.83 -2.18 -8.56
C VAL A 3 -2.23 -2.89 -9.77
N ASP A 4 -2.64 -2.49 -10.97
CA ASP A 4 -1.99 -2.81 -12.24
C ASP A 4 -1.11 -1.62 -12.64
N LEU A 5 0.20 -1.81 -12.66
CA LEU A 5 1.17 -0.78 -13.02
C LEU A 5 1.19 -0.50 -14.54
N GLY A 6 0.34 -1.18 -15.32
CA GLY A 6 0.18 -1.01 -16.75
C GLY A 6 1.30 -1.64 -17.60
N LYS A 7 2.47 -1.85 -17.04
CA LYS A 7 3.64 -2.47 -17.65
C LYS A 7 4.55 -3.13 -16.62
N PHE A 8 5.51 -3.92 -17.05
CA PHE A 8 6.50 -4.52 -16.16
C PHE A 8 7.45 -3.44 -15.61
N GLN A 9 7.46 -3.28 -14.29
CA GLN A 9 8.26 -2.29 -13.58
C GLN A 9 9.24 -2.97 -12.62
N GLN A 10 10.44 -2.38 -12.47
CA GLN A 10 11.39 -2.79 -11.44
C GLN A 10 11.09 -2.02 -10.17
N ILE A 11 10.58 -2.73 -9.17
CA ILE A 11 10.19 -2.16 -7.88
C ILE A 11 11.38 -2.15 -6.94
N GLN A 12 11.53 -1.10 -6.14
CA GLN A 12 12.61 -0.94 -5.17
C GLN A 12 12.11 -0.86 -3.73
N ALA A 13 10.99 -0.19 -3.52
CA ALA A 13 10.45 0.04 -2.18
C ALA A 13 8.94 0.30 -2.22
N PHE A 14 8.36 0.34 -1.03
CA PHE A 14 6.96 0.67 -0.78
C PHE A 14 6.86 1.70 0.32
N ASP A 15 5.91 2.62 0.19
CA ASP A 15 5.53 3.57 1.22
C ASP A 15 4.01 3.47 1.39
N LEU A 16 3.57 3.04 2.57
CA LEU A 16 2.18 2.77 2.90
C LEU A 16 1.75 3.70 4.02
N VAL A 17 0.60 4.34 3.87
CA VAL A 17 0.01 5.15 4.93
C VAL A 17 -1.32 4.54 5.33
N PHE A 18 -1.37 4.03 6.56
CA PHE A 18 -2.57 3.47 7.15
C PHE A 18 -3.34 4.53 7.92
N GLU A 19 -4.65 4.46 7.81
CA GLU A 19 -5.57 5.22 8.63
C GLU A 19 -6.54 4.27 9.33
N TYR A 20 -7.33 4.80 10.23
CA TYR A 20 -8.39 4.07 10.88
C TYR A 20 -9.55 5.01 11.15
N GLU A 21 -10.72 4.51 10.96
CA GLU A 21 -11.92 5.19 11.39
C GLU A 21 -12.25 4.78 12.81
N VAL A 22 -12.36 5.76 13.69
CA VAL A 22 -12.88 5.52 15.04
C VAL A 22 -14.39 5.38 14.92
N LEU A 23 -14.91 4.18 15.14
CA LEU A 23 -16.35 3.97 15.15
C LEU A 23 -16.99 4.93 16.16
N PRO A 24 -18.08 5.63 15.79
CA PRO A 24 -18.71 6.66 16.61
C PRO A 24 -19.17 6.18 18.00
N THR A 25 -19.30 4.87 18.19
CA THR A 25 -19.68 4.24 19.46
C THR A 25 -18.54 4.12 20.47
N LEU A 26 -17.33 4.52 20.11
CA LEU A 26 -16.14 4.48 20.95
C LEU A 26 -15.73 5.93 21.33
N GLU A 27 -16.63 6.67 21.96
CA GLU A 27 -16.41 8.07 22.37
C GLU A 27 -15.11 8.27 23.17
N ASP A 28 -14.68 7.25 23.92
CA ASP A 28 -13.44 7.28 24.69
C ASP A 28 -12.17 7.24 23.83
N ALA A 29 -12.25 6.75 22.61
CA ALA A 29 -11.11 6.70 21.70
C ALA A 29 -10.79 8.08 21.08
N GLN A 30 -11.75 8.99 21.02
CA GLN A 30 -11.56 10.35 20.49
C GLN A 30 -10.79 11.26 21.46
N ALA A 31 -10.74 10.92 22.73
CA ALA A 31 -10.02 11.69 23.74
C ALA A 31 -8.55 11.29 23.91
N ALA A 32 -8.13 10.17 23.32
CA ALA A 32 -6.78 9.64 23.49
C ALA A 32 -5.81 10.24 22.46
N THR A 33 -4.86 11.02 22.92
CA THR A 33 -3.74 11.55 22.13
C THR A 33 -2.66 10.50 21.84
N THR A 34 -2.83 9.26 22.28
CA THR A 34 -1.89 8.15 22.12
C THR A 34 -2.56 7.00 21.37
N PRO A 35 -1.85 6.28 20.47
CA PRO A 35 -2.43 5.14 19.78
C PRO A 35 -2.95 4.09 20.77
N VAL A 36 -4.23 3.84 20.74
CA VAL A 36 -4.97 2.99 21.69
C VAL A 36 -4.94 1.53 21.27
N TYR A 37 -3.93 1.11 20.49
CA TYR A 37 -3.89 -0.20 19.86
C TYR A 37 -3.08 -1.19 20.67
N GLY A 38 -3.62 -2.39 20.80
CA GLY A 38 -2.92 -3.52 21.42
C GLY A 38 -2.04 -4.31 20.45
N GLN A 39 -2.09 -4.00 19.15
CA GLN A 39 -1.29 -4.65 18.11
C GLN A 39 -1.12 -3.74 16.89
N ALA A 40 -0.02 -3.91 16.18
CA ALA A 40 0.30 -3.17 14.97
C ALA A 40 -0.46 -3.71 13.74
N TRP A 41 -0.47 -2.93 12.67
CA TRP A 41 -0.83 -3.40 11.34
C TRP A 41 0.11 -4.54 10.93
N GLN A 42 -0.43 -5.68 10.51
CA GLN A 42 0.37 -6.72 9.88
C GLN A 42 -0.14 -6.97 8.48
N TYR A 43 0.77 -7.09 7.55
CA TYR A 43 0.44 -7.17 6.14
C TYR A 43 1.59 -7.80 5.35
N LYS A 44 1.30 -8.10 4.10
CA LYS A 44 2.29 -8.52 3.11
C LYS A 44 2.08 -7.75 1.82
N VAL A 45 3.18 -7.49 1.11
CA VAL A 45 3.19 -6.92 -0.22
C VAL A 45 3.72 -7.96 -1.19
N GLU A 46 2.97 -8.25 -2.23
CA GLU A 46 3.27 -9.30 -3.20
C GLU A 46 3.25 -8.72 -4.61
N GLY A 47 4.14 -9.22 -5.47
CA GLY A 47 4.22 -8.88 -6.89
C GLY A 47 3.87 -10.05 -7.79
N SER A 48 3.25 -9.76 -8.94
CA SER A 48 2.87 -10.77 -9.93
C SER A 48 2.94 -10.22 -11.35
N ASN A 49 3.03 -11.13 -12.32
CA ASN A 49 2.92 -10.82 -13.75
C ASN A 49 1.70 -11.47 -14.40
N ASP A 50 1.01 -12.38 -13.70
CA ASP A 50 -0.10 -13.17 -14.23
C ASP A 50 -1.33 -13.20 -13.32
N LYS A 51 -1.28 -12.54 -12.15
CA LYS A 51 -2.28 -12.55 -11.07
C LYS A 51 -2.54 -13.95 -10.46
N SER A 52 -1.74 -14.94 -10.82
CA SER A 52 -1.88 -16.33 -10.35
C SER A 52 -0.72 -16.75 -9.46
N SER A 53 0.50 -16.36 -9.85
CA SER A 53 1.73 -16.62 -9.10
C SER A 53 2.20 -15.30 -8.47
N TRP A 54 2.49 -15.33 -7.17
CA TRP A 54 2.84 -14.15 -6.40
C TRP A 54 4.15 -14.33 -5.66
N ASP A 55 5.08 -13.41 -5.85
CA ASP A 55 6.33 -13.31 -5.11
C ASP A 55 6.14 -12.41 -3.89
N MET A 56 6.69 -12.80 -2.73
CA MET A 56 6.62 -12.04 -1.49
C MET A 56 7.65 -10.91 -1.50
N LEU A 57 7.25 -9.73 -1.93
CA LEU A 57 8.15 -8.58 -2.06
C LEU A 57 8.51 -7.94 -0.72
N TRP A 58 7.57 -7.89 0.20
CA TRP A 58 7.77 -7.40 1.55
C TRP A 58 6.86 -8.15 2.52
N ASP A 59 7.46 -8.91 3.43
CA ASP A 59 6.74 -9.60 4.50
C ASP A 59 6.78 -8.75 5.78
N ASN A 60 5.64 -8.22 6.17
CA ASN A 60 5.43 -7.46 7.39
C ASN A 60 4.37 -8.13 8.29
N THR A 61 4.22 -9.44 8.18
CA THR A 61 3.23 -10.22 8.96
C THR A 61 3.59 -10.35 10.44
N ALA A 62 4.82 -10.02 10.81
CA ALA A 62 5.30 -9.96 12.20
C ALA A 62 5.54 -8.51 12.69
N ASN A 63 4.93 -7.51 12.03
CA ASN A 63 5.14 -6.11 12.38
C ASN A 63 4.70 -5.82 13.82
N THR A 64 5.52 -5.04 14.51
CA THR A 64 5.25 -4.51 15.85
C THR A 64 5.30 -2.98 15.91
N ASP A 65 5.55 -2.32 14.79
CA ASP A 65 5.55 -0.87 14.67
C ASP A 65 4.10 -0.36 14.52
N PHE A 66 3.71 0.55 15.41
CA PHE A 66 2.39 1.17 15.46
C PHE A 66 2.28 2.42 14.59
N SER A 67 3.36 2.81 13.90
CA SER A 67 3.34 3.96 12.99
C SER A 67 2.31 3.76 11.89
N LYS A 68 1.60 4.82 11.56
CA LYS A 68 0.70 4.82 10.40
C LYS A 68 1.48 4.79 9.08
N GLU A 69 2.62 5.45 9.05
CA GLU A 69 3.53 5.48 7.91
C GLU A 69 4.49 4.29 8.01
N GLN A 70 4.49 3.47 6.99
CA GLN A 70 5.28 2.24 6.91
C GLN A 70 6.09 2.26 5.62
N TYR A 71 7.42 2.27 5.75
CA TYR A 71 8.34 2.20 4.62
C TYR A 71 9.10 0.88 4.63
N GLY A 72 9.17 0.22 3.48
CA GLY A 72 9.92 -1.03 3.32
C GLY A 72 10.55 -1.16 1.95
N LYS A 73 11.75 -1.75 1.91
CA LYS A 73 12.42 -2.11 0.66
C LYS A 73 11.97 -3.50 0.22
N ILE A 74 11.97 -3.70 -1.09
CA ILE A 74 11.76 -5.03 -1.68
C ILE A 74 12.79 -6.03 -1.15
N ALA A 75 12.38 -7.28 -0.93
CA ALA A 75 13.27 -8.36 -0.57
C ALA A 75 14.37 -8.54 -1.64
N ALA A 76 15.61 -8.73 -1.17
CA ALA A 76 16.80 -8.66 -2.02
C ALA A 76 16.80 -9.67 -3.18
N GLU A 77 16.19 -10.84 -2.96
CA GLU A 77 16.04 -11.88 -3.99
C GLU A 77 15.17 -11.46 -5.19
N TYR A 78 14.28 -10.46 -4.99
CA TYR A 78 13.38 -9.95 -6.03
C TYR A 78 13.80 -8.59 -6.61
N ALA A 79 14.88 -7.99 -6.12
CA ALA A 79 15.29 -6.63 -6.48
C ALA A 79 15.56 -6.41 -7.99
N ASN A 80 15.87 -7.48 -8.73
CA ASN A 80 16.10 -7.44 -10.19
C ASN A 80 14.89 -7.93 -11.01
N ASN A 81 13.83 -8.36 -10.34
CA ASN A 81 12.62 -8.82 -11.00
C ASN A 81 11.74 -7.63 -11.38
N LYS A 82 10.90 -7.87 -12.38
CA LYS A 82 9.91 -6.89 -12.85
C LYS A 82 8.52 -7.42 -12.60
N TYR A 83 7.62 -6.54 -12.18
CA TYR A 83 6.23 -6.89 -11.88
C TYR A 83 5.28 -5.91 -12.57
N GLN A 84 4.15 -6.41 -13.00
CA GLN A 84 3.04 -5.59 -13.50
C GLN A 84 1.98 -5.37 -12.44
N TYR A 85 1.77 -6.34 -11.56
CA TYR A 85 0.75 -6.27 -10.50
C TYR A 85 1.40 -6.25 -9.14
N VAL A 86 0.88 -5.38 -8.25
CA VAL A 86 1.25 -5.34 -6.84
C VAL A 86 0.01 -5.49 -5.99
N ARG A 87 0.08 -6.32 -4.94
CA ARG A 87 -1.00 -6.55 -4.00
C ARG A 87 -0.53 -6.30 -2.58
N VAL A 88 -1.32 -5.55 -1.80
CA VAL A 88 -1.18 -5.44 -0.34
C VAL A 88 -2.30 -6.24 0.29
N THR A 89 -1.96 -7.19 1.15
CA THR A 89 -2.91 -8.01 1.90
C THR A 89 -2.72 -7.77 3.39
N LEU A 90 -3.74 -7.28 4.07
CA LEU A 90 -3.75 -7.13 5.52
C LEU A 90 -3.93 -8.50 6.17
N THR A 91 -3.04 -8.86 7.08
CA THR A 91 -3.09 -10.16 7.80
C THR A 91 -3.50 -9.99 9.25
N GLN A 92 -3.36 -8.78 9.80
CA GLN A 92 -3.83 -8.43 11.13
C GLN A 92 -4.17 -6.95 11.19
N LEU A 93 -5.32 -6.66 11.78
CA LEU A 93 -5.78 -5.29 12.04
C LEU A 93 -5.42 -4.85 13.45
N PRO A 94 -5.17 -3.57 13.69
CA PRO A 94 -5.06 -3.03 15.03
C PRO A 94 -6.32 -3.31 15.84
N LEU A 95 -6.14 -3.54 17.14
CA LEU A 95 -7.24 -3.68 18.07
C LEU A 95 -7.28 -2.47 19.01
N HIS A 96 -8.48 -2.01 19.31
CA HIS A 96 -8.66 -1.04 20.38
C HIS A 96 -8.18 -1.66 21.71
N LYS A 97 -7.30 -0.95 22.42
CA LYS A 97 -6.55 -1.50 23.56
C LYS A 97 -7.46 -2.01 24.69
N GLU A 98 -8.55 -1.30 24.97
CA GLU A 98 -9.44 -1.63 26.09
C GLU A 98 -10.56 -2.58 25.66
N SER A 99 -11.28 -2.25 24.58
CA SER A 99 -12.42 -3.05 24.14
C SER A 99 -12.02 -4.31 23.38
N ARG A 100 -10.79 -4.38 22.86
CA ARG A 100 -10.28 -5.47 22.02
C ARG A 100 -11.08 -5.67 20.73
N VAL A 101 -11.85 -4.68 20.34
CA VAL A 101 -12.58 -4.67 19.06
C VAL A 101 -11.62 -4.29 17.94
N ALA A 102 -11.70 -4.96 16.81
CA ALA A 102 -10.93 -4.59 15.63
C ALA A 102 -11.28 -3.18 15.19
N VAL A 103 -10.25 -2.41 14.87
CA VAL A 103 -10.43 -1.08 14.31
C VAL A 103 -10.72 -1.22 12.83
N TRP A 104 -11.62 -0.38 12.31
CA TRP A 104 -11.96 -0.39 10.88
C TRP A 104 -10.71 -0.02 10.07
N PRO A 105 -10.24 -0.86 9.15
CA PRO A 105 -9.04 -0.57 8.40
C PRO A 105 -9.30 0.48 7.33
N ALA A 106 -8.37 1.38 7.14
CA ALA A 106 -8.32 2.28 6.00
C ALA A 106 -6.86 2.44 5.53
N ILE A 107 -6.67 2.52 4.24
CA ILE A 107 -5.39 2.84 3.63
C ILE A 107 -5.57 4.18 2.94
N SER A 108 -4.80 5.19 3.34
CA SER A 108 -4.86 6.52 2.73
C SER A 108 -3.89 6.66 1.56
N GLU A 109 -2.76 5.95 1.58
CA GLU A 109 -1.80 6.02 0.48
C GLU A 109 -1.02 4.71 0.33
N VAL A 110 -0.80 4.31 -0.91
CA VAL A 110 0.13 3.23 -1.29
C VAL A 110 1.02 3.74 -2.42
N LYS A 111 2.31 3.93 -2.14
CA LYS A 111 3.30 4.22 -3.18
C LYS A 111 4.12 2.96 -3.48
N VAL A 112 4.21 2.64 -4.74
CA VAL A 112 5.10 1.60 -5.27
C VAL A 112 6.27 2.32 -5.93
N LEU A 113 7.42 2.34 -5.25
CA LEU A 113 8.59 3.10 -5.66
C LEU A 113 9.52 2.22 -6.51
N GLY A 114 10.02 2.77 -7.61
CA GLY A 114 10.90 2.02 -8.49
C GLY A 114 11.50 2.87 -9.61
N GLU A 115 12.21 2.20 -10.50
CA GLU A 115 12.73 2.81 -11.71
C GLU A 115 11.78 2.51 -12.87
N GLU A 116 11.43 3.54 -13.63
CA GLU A 116 10.73 3.34 -14.88
C GLU A 116 11.67 2.62 -15.87
N VAL A 117 11.27 1.43 -16.30
CA VAL A 117 12.00 0.75 -17.39
C VAL A 117 11.61 1.42 -18.69
N ILE A 118 12.37 2.42 -19.08
CA ILE A 118 12.21 3.10 -20.36
C ILE A 118 12.60 2.09 -21.45
N ASN A 119 11.66 1.77 -22.33
CA ASN A 119 11.98 1.00 -23.52
C ASN A 119 12.90 1.88 -24.40
N PRO A 120 14.08 1.38 -24.84
CA PRO A 120 15.01 2.17 -25.65
C PRO A 120 14.41 2.76 -26.93
N GLU A 121 13.29 2.20 -27.42
CA GLU A 121 12.57 2.74 -28.58
C GLU A 121 11.63 3.90 -28.22
N GLU A 122 11.26 4.07 -26.94
CA GLU A 122 10.47 5.18 -26.45
C GLU A 122 11.33 6.38 -26.02
N GLU A 123 12.63 6.17 -25.74
CA GLU A 123 13.60 7.23 -25.37
C GLU A 123 13.70 8.36 -26.40
N LYS A 124 13.27 8.16 -27.62
CA LYS A 124 13.27 9.19 -28.67
C LYS A 124 12.20 10.27 -28.50
N LYS A 125 11.32 10.15 -27.51
CA LYS A 125 10.21 11.08 -27.25
C LYS A 125 10.28 11.83 -25.92
N VAL A 126 11.16 11.45 -25.01
CA VAL A 126 11.29 12.13 -23.71
C VAL A 126 12.35 13.23 -23.85
N VAL A 127 11.90 14.46 -23.90
CA VAL A 127 12.74 15.66 -23.75
C VAL A 127 13.45 15.61 -22.41
N LEU A 128 14.79 15.65 -22.50
CA LEU A 128 15.75 15.76 -21.42
C LEU A 128 15.24 16.56 -20.22
N THR A 129 14.88 15.89 -19.14
CA THR A 129 14.97 16.48 -17.81
C THR A 129 16.36 16.17 -17.25
N GLU A 130 16.93 17.16 -16.59
CA GLU A 130 18.33 17.31 -16.23
C GLU A 130 18.97 16.04 -15.63
N LYS A 131 20.19 15.75 -16.08
CA LYS A 131 21.09 14.75 -15.57
C LYS A 131 21.22 14.83 -14.03
N GLY A 132 20.90 13.77 -13.31
CA GLY A 132 21.55 13.46 -12.04
C GLY A 132 20.69 13.43 -10.79
N GLN A 133 19.38 13.31 -10.87
CA GLN A 133 18.54 12.97 -9.72
C GLN A 133 17.90 11.60 -9.97
N ASN A 134 18.22 10.61 -9.14
CA ASN A 134 17.34 9.46 -8.94
C ASN A 134 16.05 10.01 -8.33
N ILE A 135 15.08 10.29 -9.17
CA ILE A 135 13.74 10.65 -8.73
C ILE A 135 13.08 9.31 -8.41
N ASP A 136 12.74 9.08 -7.16
CA ASP A 136 11.86 7.99 -6.77
C ASP A 136 10.50 8.24 -7.44
N ILE A 137 10.27 7.55 -8.55
CA ILE A 137 9.03 7.65 -9.30
C ILE A 137 8.02 6.73 -8.62
N ASP A 138 6.90 7.31 -8.22
CA ASP A 138 5.77 6.53 -7.75
C ASP A 138 5.06 5.89 -8.96
N LEU A 139 5.30 4.61 -9.14
CA LEU A 139 4.79 3.81 -10.26
C LEU A 139 3.31 3.47 -10.11
N ALA A 140 2.74 3.62 -8.91
CA ALA A 140 1.34 3.34 -8.62
C ALA A 140 0.43 4.56 -8.84
N TYR A 141 0.99 5.77 -8.94
CA TYR A 141 0.20 6.99 -9.07
C TYR A 141 -0.77 6.92 -10.26
N SER A 142 -2.05 7.14 -9.98
CA SER A 142 -3.14 7.12 -10.97
C SER A 142 -3.26 5.82 -11.80
N GLN A 143 -2.70 4.69 -11.33
CA GLN A 143 -2.89 3.41 -11.98
C GLN A 143 -4.23 2.77 -11.59
N PRO A 144 -4.83 1.91 -12.47
CA PRO A 144 -6.06 1.20 -12.15
C PRO A 144 -5.91 0.32 -10.90
N VAL A 145 -6.83 0.47 -9.97
CA VAL A 145 -6.85 -0.25 -8.69
C VAL A 145 -8.00 -1.24 -8.65
N THR A 146 -7.77 -2.38 -8.01
CA THR A 146 -8.81 -3.37 -7.68
C THR A 146 -8.83 -3.58 -6.18
N VAL A 147 -10.00 -3.50 -5.59
CA VAL A 147 -10.25 -3.73 -4.15
C VAL A 147 -11.29 -4.82 -3.96
N SER A 148 -11.31 -5.46 -2.80
CA SER A 148 -12.26 -6.55 -2.48
C SER A 148 -13.69 -6.05 -2.38
N SER A 149 -13.87 -4.84 -1.87
CA SER A 149 -15.17 -4.20 -1.69
C SER A 149 -15.04 -2.68 -1.75
N SER A 150 -16.18 -1.98 -1.79
CA SER A 150 -16.29 -0.53 -2.00
C SER A 150 -15.83 -0.05 -3.39
N LYS A 151 -15.84 1.27 -3.64
CA LYS A 151 -15.64 1.83 -4.98
C LYS A 151 -14.45 2.78 -5.09
N ASP A 152 -13.88 3.19 -3.97
CA ASP A 152 -12.94 4.31 -3.93
C ASP A 152 -11.49 3.80 -3.78
N GLY A 153 -11.18 2.66 -4.42
CA GLY A 153 -9.84 2.05 -4.37
C GLY A 153 -8.73 2.93 -4.92
N GLU A 154 -9.04 3.78 -5.90
CA GLU A 154 -8.11 4.75 -6.49
C GLU A 154 -7.62 5.81 -5.51
N ASN A 155 -8.34 6.07 -4.42
CA ASN A 155 -7.93 7.00 -3.37
C ASN A 155 -6.58 6.64 -2.73
N VAL A 156 -6.15 5.38 -2.83
CA VAL A 156 -4.85 4.96 -2.25
C VAL A 156 -3.65 5.20 -3.17
N THR A 157 -3.87 5.72 -4.37
CA THR A 157 -2.81 6.03 -5.34
C THR A 157 -2.94 7.42 -5.95
N ASP A 158 -3.75 8.30 -5.37
CA ASP A 158 -4.01 9.65 -5.88
C ASP A 158 -3.05 10.73 -5.34
N ARG A 159 -2.17 10.36 -4.39
CA ARG A 159 -1.26 11.25 -3.65
C ARG A 159 -1.95 12.29 -2.78
N ASP A 160 -3.22 12.05 -2.41
CA ASP A 160 -3.94 12.89 -1.45
C ASP A 160 -4.15 12.14 -0.14
N ALA A 161 -3.37 12.46 0.89
CA ALA A 161 -3.47 11.83 2.19
C ALA A 161 -4.79 12.11 2.94
N ASN A 162 -5.66 12.97 2.40
CA ASN A 162 -6.99 13.23 2.97
C ASN A 162 -8.06 12.30 2.37
N THR A 163 -7.76 11.56 1.33
CA THR A 163 -8.63 10.53 0.76
C THR A 163 -8.25 9.17 1.31
N THR A 164 -9.20 8.25 1.39
CA THR A 164 -8.97 6.89 1.90
C THR A 164 -9.83 5.89 1.14
N TRP A 165 -9.35 4.65 1.08
CA TRP A 165 -10.18 3.50 0.79
C TRP A 165 -10.54 2.78 2.09
N THR A 166 -11.81 2.45 2.26
CA THR A 166 -12.33 1.69 3.41
C THR A 166 -13.18 0.54 2.88
N PRO A 167 -12.94 -0.70 3.32
CA PRO A 167 -13.74 -1.85 2.89
C PRO A 167 -15.18 -1.76 3.39
N ASP A 168 -16.10 -2.44 2.72
CA ASP A 168 -17.48 -2.56 3.17
C ASP A 168 -17.57 -3.38 4.47
N ALA A 169 -18.59 -3.08 5.29
CA ALA A 169 -18.76 -3.67 6.63
C ALA A 169 -18.94 -5.21 6.64
N ASP A 170 -19.33 -5.77 5.53
CA ASP A 170 -19.54 -7.20 5.33
C ASP A 170 -18.39 -7.89 4.58
N ASP A 171 -17.30 -7.16 4.30
CA ASP A 171 -16.12 -7.75 3.70
C ASP A 171 -15.30 -8.53 4.75
N GLU A 172 -15.39 -9.85 4.71
CA GLU A 172 -14.69 -10.73 5.66
C GLU A 172 -13.17 -10.81 5.41
N ASN A 173 -12.70 -10.39 4.21
CA ASN A 173 -11.30 -10.47 3.80
C ASN A 173 -10.88 -9.24 2.99
N PRO A 174 -10.80 -8.06 3.61
CA PRO A 174 -10.47 -6.82 2.90
C PRO A 174 -9.07 -6.85 2.28
N SER A 175 -8.98 -6.47 0.99
CA SER A 175 -7.73 -6.49 0.21
C SER A 175 -7.70 -5.42 -0.88
#